data_e4e6a4a573b15658ef7348bad857a147
#
_entry.id   e4e6a4a573b15658ef7348bad857a147
#
_cell.length_a   1.000
_cell.length_b   1.000
_cell.length_c   1.000
_cell.angle_alpha   90.00
_cell.angle_beta   90.00
_cell.angle_gamma   90.00
#
_symmetry.space_group_name_H-M   'P 1'
#
loop_
_entity.id
_entity.type
_entity.pdbx_description
1 polymer ?
#
loop_
_entity_poly.entity_id
_entity_poly.type
_entity_poly.pdbx_seq_one_letter_code
_entity_poly.pdbx_strand_id
1 'polypeptide(L)'
;MHFEDEEEIGAVTNGTKGITYVSSDEYTAEVSDDGIVTAGVIGTADITVSDGHNTKTCKVTVTPRYNYFVDPYFGFGQTEAQVRAKVTTGTLVELDEALGYSYSSGSSLYLYIYEFEDGKLAAVGLLFKVISPYSTNYANYLLERYLLVGENEGMYGFLNKERTVFAGFNPSNTSDGVYITAFMPYEGSARSSLPNFIESINSVNPRFLRHLEKLNLK
;
A
#
# COMPACT_ATOMS: atom_id res chain seq x y z
N MET A 1 -1.80 17.27 5.31
CA MET A 1 -2.89 16.85 4.41
C MET A 1 -3.11 15.35 4.54
N HIS A 2 -4.28 14.85 4.17
CA HIS A 2 -4.57 13.43 4.00
C HIS A 2 -4.86 13.16 2.52
N PHE A 3 -4.88 11.91 2.12
CA PHE A 3 -5.24 11.48 0.77
C PHE A 3 -6.52 12.19 0.28
N GLU A 4 -6.49 12.72 -0.95
CA GLU A 4 -7.55 13.53 -1.60
C GLU A 4 -7.85 14.89 -0.96
N ASP A 5 -7.11 15.34 0.07
CA ASP A 5 -7.24 16.72 0.52
C ASP A 5 -6.68 17.68 -0.54
N GLU A 6 -7.33 18.84 -0.71
CA GLU A 6 -6.86 19.91 -1.58
C GLU A 6 -6.57 21.17 -0.77
N GLU A 7 -5.45 21.84 -1.07
CA GLU A 7 -5.08 23.13 -0.48
C GLU A 7 -4.46 24.05 -1.55
N GLU A 8 -4.74 25.33 -1.48
CA GLU A 8 -4.16 26.34 -2.39
C GLU A 8 -2.88 26.93 -1.79
N ILE A 9 -1.81 26.93 -2.60
CA ILE A 9 -0.60 27.72 -2.29
C ILE A 9 -0.78 29.13 -2.84
N GLY A 10 -1.13 30.07 -1.95
CA GLY A 10 -1.21 31.47 -2.28
C GLY A 10 0.16 32.05 -2.61
N ALA A 11 0.45 32.33 -3.88
CA ALA A 11 1.69 32.95 -4.31
C ALA A 11 1.40 34.27 -5.05
N VAL A 12 2.19 35.30 -4.75
CA VAL A 12 2.08 36.62 -5.38
C VAL A 12 3.44 37.02 -5.94
N THR A 13 3.46 37.51 -7.17
CA THR A 13 4.65 38.06 -7.80
C THR A 13 4.44 39.50 -8.22
N ASN A 14 5.52 40.31 -8.14
CA ASN A 14 5.59 41.63 -8.77
C ASN A 14 6.27 41.57 -10.16
N GLY A 15 6.64 40.36 -10.60
CA GLY A 15 7.27 40.11 -11.90
C GLY A 15 6.29 40.16 -13.06
N THR A 16 6.85 40.23 -14.25
CA THR A 16 6.07 40.19 -15.53
C THR A 16 5.84 38.78 -16.05
N LYS A 17 6.51 37.77 -15.45
CA LYS A 17 6.32 36.35 -15.76
C LYS A 17 5.29 35.75 -14.82
N GLY A 18 4.51 34.81 -15.31
CA GLY A 18 3.57 34.04 -14.49
C GLY A 18 4.31 33.21 -13.43
N ILE A 19 3.54 32.79 -12.44
CA ILE A 19 4.04 31.85 -11.41
C ILE A 19 3.96 30.44 -11.98
N THR A 20 4.97 29.63 -11.68
CA THR A 20 5.01 28.19 -11.99
C THR A 20 5.14 27.38 -10.72
N TYR A 21 4.51 26.21 -10.70
CA TYR A 21 4.52 25.27 -9.59
C TYR A 21 5.05 23.93 -10.07
N VAL A 22 5.93 23.29 -9.29
CA VAL A 22 6.50 21.97 -9.61
C VAL A 22 6.59 21.14 -8.33
N SER A 23 6.03 19.95 -8.36
CA SER A 23 6.17 18.98 -7.29
C SER A 23 7.44 18.15 -7.46
N SER A 24 8.13 17.85 -6.35
CA SER A 24 9.23 16.90 -6.32
C SER A 24 8.76 15.45 -6.39
N ASP A 25 7.47 15.20 -6.09
CA ASP A 25 6.84 13.88 -6.06
C ASP A 25 5.32 14.02 -6.28
N GLU A 26 4.88 13.94 -7.53
CA GLU A 26 3.49 14.07 -7.93
C GLU A 26 2.59 12.94 -7.41
N TYR A 27 3.15 11.78 -7.03
CA TYR A 27 2.38 10.72 -6.40
C TYR A 27 2.01 11.04 -4.95
N THR A 28 2.85 11.79 -4.26
CA THR A 28 2.57 12.25 -2.89
C THR A 28 1.77 13.55 -2.87
N ALA A 29 2.10 14.51 -3.73
CA ALA A 29 1.36 15.75 -3.86
C ALA A 29 1.48 16.29 -5.29
N GLU A 30 0.39 16.29 -6.02
CA GLU A 30 0.26 16.94 -7.32
C GLU A 30 -0.03 18.44 -7.12
N VAL A 31 0.45 19.29 -8.02
CA VAL A 31 0.13 20.71 -7.99
C VAL A 31 -0.31 21.19 -9.38
N SER A 32 -1.44 21.92 -9.44
CA SER A 32 -1.94 22.50 -10.69
C SER A 32 -1.19 23.79 -11.04
N ASP A 33 -1.39 24.28 -12.28
CA ASP A 33 -0.87 25.57 -12.75
C ASP A 33 -1.44 26.75 -11.94
N ASP A 34 -2.59 26.60 -11.31
CA ASP A 34 -3.22 27.59 -10.44
C ASP A 34 -2.73 27.51 -8.98
N GLY A 35 -1.84 26.57 -8.65
CA GLY A 35 -1.28 26.40 -7.31
C GLY A 35 -2.16 25.60 -6.35
N ILE A 36 -3.13 24.84 -6.86
CA ILE A 36 -3.91 23.90 -6.04
C ILE A 36 -3.11 22.62 -5.87
N VAL A 37 -2.81 22.26 -4.63
CA VAL A 37 -2.13 21.02 -4.26
C VAL A 37 -3.17 19.96 -3.90
N THR A 38 -3.12 18.84 -4.60
CA THR A 38 -3.93 17.64 -4.30
C THR A 38 -3.04 16.58 -3.65
N ALA A 39 -3.41 16.14 -2.45
CA ALA A 39 -2.68 15.12 -1.71
C ALA A 39 -2.96 13.72 -2.26
N GLY A 40 -1.90 13.00 -2.61
CA GLY A 40 -1.93 11.62 -3.07
C GLY A 40 -1.52 10.63 -1.96
N VAL A 41 -0.57 9.72 -2.26
CA VAL A 41 -0.15 8.69 -1.30
C VAL A 41 0.68 9.28 -0.16
N ILE A 42 0.66 8.59 0.98
CA ILE A 42 1.43 8.95 2.19
C ILE A 42 2.90 9.21 1.85
N GLY A 43 3.40 10.33 2.35
CA GLY A 43 4.78 10.73 2.09
C GLY A 43 5.02 12.22 2.30
N THR A 44 6.10 12.70 1.71
CA THR A 44 6.47 14.11 1.74
C THR A 44 6.92 14.55 0.34
N ALA A 45 6.41 15.68 -0.12
CA ALA A 45 6.81 16.31 -1.36
C ALA A 45 7.18 17.78 -1.10
N ASP A 46 8.12 18.29 -1.87
CA ASP A 46 8.46 19.71 -1.89
C ASP A 46 7.83 20.35 -3.16
N ILE A 47 6.95 21.34 -2.96
CA ILE A 47 6.38 22.11 -4.06
C ILE A 47 7.25 23.34 -4.26
N THR A 48 7.87 23.42 -5.41
CA THR A 48 8.70 24.57 -5.81
C THR A 48 7.82 25.57 -6.57
N VAL A 49 7.83 26.81 -6.10
CA VAL A 49 7.08 27.95 -6.67
C VAL A 49 8.08 28.95 -7.21
N SER A 50 7.96 29.34 -8.48
CA SER A 50 8.88 30.26 -9.13
C SER A 50 8.18 31.30 -10.00
N ASP A 51 8.66 32.56 -9.96
CA ASP A 51 8.27 33.64 -10.87
C ASP A 51 9.31 33.86 -11.99
N GLY A 52 10.26 32.93 -12.12
CA GLY A 52 11.37 32.98 -13.09
C GLY A 52 12.57 33.81 -12.63
N HIS A 53 12.48 34.50 -11.49
CA HIS A 53 13.59 35.24 -10.86
C HIS A 53 13.83 34.75 -9.43
N ASN A 54 12.75 34.49 -8.70
CA ASN A 54 12.78 34.00 -7.33
C ASN A 54 12.16 32.62 -7.27
N THR A 55 12.63 31.82 -6.33
CA THR A 55 12.12 30.48 -6.07
C THR A 55 11.87 30.31 -4.58
N LYS A 56 10.75 29.71 -4.23
CA LYS A 56 10.39 29.31 -2.86
C LYS A 56 9.96 27.84 -2.88
N THR A 57 10.11 27.19 -1.74
CA THR A 57 9.69 25.79 -1.58
C THR A 57 8.71 25.69 -0.41
N CYS A 58 7.62 25.00 -0.63
CA CYS A 58 6.64 24.61 0.36
C CYS A 58 6.71 23.09 0.56
N LYS A 59 6.88 22.63 1.80
CA LYS A 59 6.88 21.22 2.14
C LYS A 59 5.45 20.74 2.40
N VAL A 60 5.00 19.75 1.64
CA VAL A 60 3.73 19.06 1.82
C VAL A 60 3.99 17.72 2.48
N THR A 61 3.24 17.40 3.53
CA THR A 61 3.27 16.10 4.18
C THR A 61 1.88 15.49 4.14
N VAL A 62 1.77 14.32 3.52
CA VAL A 62 0.55 13.52 3.48
C VAL A 62 0.65 12.45 4.56
N THR A 63 -0.28 12.49 5.51
CA THR A 63 -0.33 11.58 6.66
C THR A 63 -1.50 10.61 6.52
N PRO A 64 -1.41 9.38 7.06
CA PRO A 64 -2.48 8.41 6.96
C PRO A 64 -3.72 8.86 7.73
N ARG A 65 -4.89 8.68 7.15
CA ARG A 65 -6.20 8.78 7.81
C ARG A 65 -6.64 7.43 8.38
N TYR A 66 -6.25 6.35 7.71
CA TYR A 66 -6.64 4.99 8.06
C TYR A 66 -5.45 4.20 8.61
N ASN A 67 -5.33 4.14 9.95
CA ASN A 67 -4.25 3.46 10.69
C ASN A 67 -4.73 2.15 11.33
N TYR A 68 -5.43 1.30 10.55
CA TYR A 68 -6.00 0.06 11.08
C TYR A 68 -5.00 -1.09 11.17
N PHE A 69 -3.98 -1.07 10.33
CA PHE A 69 -2.99 -2.13 10.19
C PHE A 69 -1.59 -1.57 10.32
N VAL A 70 -0.70 -2.32 10.95
CA VAL A 70 0.74 -2.03 10.93
C VAL A 70 1.25 -2.31 9.51
N ASP A 71 2.13 -1.46 8.98
CA ASP A 71 2.69 -1.69 7.65
C ASP A 71 3.52 -2.99 7.64
N PRO A 72 3.32 -3.89 6.66
CA PRO A 72 4.03 -5.15 6.57
C PRO A 72 5.49 -4.96 6.17
N TYR A 73 6.32 -5.91 6.57
CA TYR A 73 7.70 -5.95 6.13
C TYR A 73 7.82 -6.65 4.76
N PHE A 74 8.35 -5.96 3.76
CA PHE A 74 8.52 -6.48 2.39
C PHE A 74 9.97 -6.87 2.09
N GLY A 75 10.52 -7.79 2.86
CA GLY A 75 11.86 -8.33 2.64
C GLY A 75 11.89 -9.47 1.61
N PHE A 76 11.32 -9.28 0.42
CA PHE A 76 11.29 -10.30 -0.62
C PHE A 76 12.69 -10.81 -0.97
N GLY A 77 12.82 -12.12 -1.18
CA GLY A 77 14.09 -12.80 -1.42
C GLY A 77 14.92 -13.07 -0.16
N GLN A 78 14.52 -12.59 1.02
CA GLN A 78 15.19 -12.89 2.30
C GLN A 78 14.76 -14.24 2.83
N THR A 79 15.64 -14.84 3.66
CA THR A 79 15.34 -16.09 4.36
C THR A 79 14.38 -15.84 5.52
N GLU A 80 13.72 -16.92 5.98
CA GLU A 80 12.84 -16.88 7.15
C GLU A 80 13.53 -16.24 8.37
N ALA A 81 14.75 -16.62 8.68
CA ALA A 81 15.51 -16.07 9.81
C ALA A 81 15.73 -14.54 9.68
N GLN A 82 15.96 -14.05 8.47
CA GLN A 82 16.10 -12.61 8.21
C GLN A 82 14.78 -11.86 8.38
N VAL A 83 13.68 -12.41 7.88
CA VAL A 83 12.33 -11.83 8.05
C VAL A 83 11.94 -11.83 9.54
N ARG A 84 12.15 -12.95 10.24
CA ARG A 84 11.88 -13.09 11.69
C ARG A 84 12.65 -12.05 12.52
N ALA A 85 13.88 -11.73 12.14
CA ALA A 85 14.69 -10.73 12.83
C ALA A 85 14.21 -9.27 12.58
N LYS A 86 13.43 -9.04 11.52
CA LYS A 86 12.92 -7.71 11.14
C LYS A 86 11.48 -7.46 11.60
N VAL A 87 10.65 -8.49 11.63
CA VAL A 87 9.27 -8.39 12.13
C VAL A 87 9.30 -8.52 13.66
N THR A 88 9.41 -7.39 14.33
CA THR A 88 9.60 -7.32 15.79
C THR A 88 8.30 -7.04 16.57
N THR A 89 7.18 -6.86 15.85
CA THR A 89 5.86 -6.58 16.43
C THR A 89 4.86 -7.68 16.06
N GLY A 90 3.76 -7.74 16.79
CA GLY A 90 2.76 -8.80 16.63
C GLY A 90 3.10 -10.05 17.42
N THR A 91 2.14 -10.96 17.51
CA THR A 91 2.31 -12.26 18.16
C THR A 91 2.61 -13.31 17.09
N LEU A 92 3.77 -13.96 17.20
CA LEU A 92 4.19 -15.02 16.29
C LEU A 92 3.19 -16.18 16.34
N VAL A 93 2.80 -16.64 15.18
CA VAL A 93 1.97 -17.83 14.95
C VAL A 93 2.77 -18.79 14.07
N GLU A 94 3.11 -19.95 14.59
CA GLU A 94 3.86 -20.96 13.84
C GLU A 94 2.95 -21.61 12.79
N LEU A 95 3.39 -21.58 11.54
CA LEU A 95 2.72 -22.16 10.39
C LEU A 95 3.70 -23.10 9.67
N ASP A 96 3.17 -24.09 8.95
CA ASP A 96 4.01 -24.93 8.11
C ASP A 96 4.43 -24.14 6.88
N GLU A 97 5.74 -24.03 6.64
CA GLU A 97 6.35 -23.36 5.47
C GLU A 97 6.06 -21.84 5.37
N ALA A 98 5.56 -21.21 6.44
CA ALA A 98 5.28 -19.79 6.49
C ALA A 98 5.47 -19.22 7.91
N LEU A 99 5.58 -17.90 8.03
CA LEU A 99 5.50 -17.19 9.30
C LEU A 99 4.18 -16.42 9.40
N GLY A 100 3.45 -16.63 10.49
CA GLY A 100 2.28 -15.83 10.84
C GLY A 100 2.60 -14.82 11.93
N TYR A 101 2.09 -13.61 11.82
CA TYR A 101 2.10 -12.63 12.90
C TYR A 101 0.69 -12.05 13.08
N SER A 102 0.08 -12.32 14.23
CA SER A 102 -1.22 -11.80 14.60
C SER A 102 -1.09 -10.47 15.32
N TYR A 103 -2.03 -9.58 15.01
CA TYR A 103 -2.14 -8.23 15.57
C TYR A 103 -3.59 -7.97 15.99
N SER A 104 -3.78 -7.01 16.89
CA SER A 104 -5.09 -6.49 17.23
C SER A 104 -5.20 -5.01 16.85
N SER A 105 -6.34 -4.64 16.27
CA SER A 105 -6.72 -3.25 16.01
C SER A 105 -8.11 -3.03 16.61
N GLY A 106 -8.15 -2.35 17.76
CA GLY A 106 -9.36 -2.28 18.55
C GLY A 106 -9.84 -3.67 18.99
N SER A 107 -11.06 -4.07 18.62
CA SER A 107 -11.63 -5.39 18.89
C SER A 107 -11.37 -6.42 17.77
N SER A 108 -10.67 -6.04 16.70
CA SER A 108 -10.43 -6.89 15.55
C SER A 108 -9.03 -7.46 15.56
N LEU A 109 -8.94 -8.73 15.19
CA LEU A 109 -7.68 -9.42 14.90
C LEU A 109 -7.44 -9.40 13.40
N TYR A 110 -6.18 -9.20 13.02
CA TYR A 110 -5.69 -9.40 11.67
C TYR A 110 -4.37 -10.17 11.69
N LEU A 111 -4.03 -10.75 10.57
CA LEU A 111 -2.89 -11.64 10.44
C LEU A 111 -2.06 -11.24 9.22
N TYR A 112 -0.75 -11.11 9.39
CA TYR A 112 0.20 -11.17 8.29
C TYR A 112 0.75 -12.58 8.17
N ILE A 113 0.75 -13.11 6.95
CA ILE A 113 1.39 -14.39 6.60
C ILE A 113 2.50 -14.10 5.61
N TYR A 114 3.70 -14.53 5.95
CA TYR A 114 4.91 -14.44 5.12
C TYR A 114 5.17 -15.82 4.52
N GLU A 115 4.92 -15.96 3.23
CA GLU A 115 5.08 -17.20 2.47
C GLU A 115 6.49 -17.31 1.89
N PHE A 116 7.11 -18.47 2.04
CA PHE A 116 8.45 -18.72 1.52
C PHE A 116 8.39 -19.74 0.38
N GLU A 117 9.16 -19.50 -0.66
CA GLU A 117 9.38 -20.39 -1.78
C GLU A 117 10.89 -20.58 -1.95
N ASP A 118 11.34 -21.83 -2.03
CA ASP A 118 12.78 -22.17 -2.00
C ASP A 118 13.55 -21.52 -0.85
N GLY A 119 12.91 -21.38 0.33
CA GLY A 119 13.47 -20.77 1.52
C GLY A 119 13.64 -19.26 1.47
N LYS A 120 13.01 -18.59 0.49
CA LYS A 120 13.02 -17.14 0.29
C LYS A 120 11.61 -16.57 0.36
N LEU A 121 11.47 -15.40 0.99
CA LEU A 121 10.18 -14.71 1.05
C LEU A 121 9.69 -14.39 -0.37
N ALA A 122 8.56 -14.98 -0.74
CA ALA A 122 7.93 -14.85 -2.05
C ALA A 122 6.67 -13.97 -2.02
N ALA A 123 5.87 -14.06 -0.95
CA ALA A 123 4.64 -13.30 -0.83
C ALA A 123 4.33 -12.93 0.63
N VAL A 124 3.55 -11.86 0.82
CA VAL A 124 2.99 -11.48 2.11
C VAL A 124 1.48 -11.36 1.96
N GLY A 125 0.72 -11.99 2.87
CA GLY A 125 -0.74 -11.89 2.92
C GLY A 125 -1.19 -11.05 4.11
N LEU A 126 -2.09 -10.08 3.92
CA LEU A 126 -2.86 -9.45 4.98
C LEU A 126 -4.25 -10.07 4.98
N LEU A 127 -4.63 -10.64 6.11
CA LEU A 127 -5.91 -11.31 6.32
C LEU A 127 -6.64 -10.70 7.52
N PHE A 128 -7.91 -10.32 7.34
CA PHE A 128 -8.74 -9.77 8.40
C PHE A 128 -10.23 -10.03 8.16
N LYS A 129 -11.03 -10.06 9.23
CA LYS A 129 -12.48 -10.27 9.11
C LYS A 129 -13.19 -9.08 8.47
N VAL A 130 -14.20 -9.38 7.65
CA VAL A 130 -15.06 -8.38 6.98
C VAL A 130 -16.02 -7.78 8.01
N ILE A 131 -15.52 -6.85 8.82
CA ILE A 131 -16.30 -6.11 9.80
C ILE A 131 -16.02 -4.62 9.70
N SER A 132 -17.06 -3.79 9.85
CA SER A 132 -16.91 -2.34 9.91
C SER A 132 -16.17 -1.91 11.20
N PRO A 133 -15.33 -0.84 11.18
CA PRO A 133 -15.06 0.05 10.03
C PRO A 133 -13.97 -0.44 9.09
N TYR A 134 -13.28 -1.55 9.38
CA TYR A 134 -12.10 -1.99 8.62
C TYR A 134 -12.45 -2.33 7.17
N SER A 135 -13.50 -3.11 6.96
CA SER A 135 -13.92 -3.52 5.61
C SER A 135 -14.43 -2.35 4.77
N THR A 136 -15.16 -1.40 5.36
CA THR A 136 -15.71 -0.24 4.63
C THR A 136 -14.66 0.76 4.22
N ASN A 137 -13.55 0.87 4.96
CA ASN A 137 -12.49 1.83 4.72
C ASN A 137 -11.23 1.21 4.11
N TYR A 138 -11.26 -0.09 3.82
CA TYR A 138 -10.05 -0.80 3.37
C TYR A 138 -9.57 -0.34 2.00
N ALA A 139 -10.48 -0.05 1.08
CA ALA A 139 -10.10 0.52 -0.22
C ALA A 139 -9.33 1.84 -0.04
N ASN A 140 -9.82 2.74 0.82
CA ASN A 140 -9.16 4.00 1.13
C ASN A 140 -7.82 3.79 1.86
N TYR A 141 -7.72 2.79 2.76
CA TYR A 141 -6.45 2.38 3.37
C TYR A 141 -5.41 1.99 2.32
N LEU A 142 -5.81 1.26 1.26
CA LEU A 142 -4.92 0.90 0.16
C LEU A 142 -4.58 2.12 -0.70
N LEU A 143 -5.57 2.95 -1.07
CA LEU A 143 -5.39 4.12 -1.93
C LEU A 143 -4.48 5.19 -1.32
N GLU A 144 -4.47 5.37 0.00
CA GLU A 144 -3.55 6.31 0.65
C GLU A 144 -2.10 5.79 0.75
N ARG A 145 -1.83 4.52 0.40
CA ARG A 145 -0.50 3.88 0.47
C ARG A 145 0.04 3.43 -0.87
N TYR A 146 -0.85 3.09 -1.80
CA TYR A 146 -0.50 2.47 -3.06
C TYR A 146 -1.23 3.13 -4.22
N LEU A 147 -0.60 3.14 -5.38
CA LEU A 147 -1.19 3.64 -6.62
C LEU A 147 -2.07 2.55 -7.23
N LEU A 148 -3.35 2.83 -7.44
CA LEU A 148 -4.23 1.94 -8.19
C LEU A 148 -3.77 1.88 -9.65
N VAL A 149 -3.43 0.68 -10.13
CA VAL A 149 -2.94 0.48 -11.50
C VAL A 149 -3.97 -0.16 -12.42
N GLY A 150 -5.07 -0.66 -11.88
CA GLY A 150 -6.17 -1.18 -12.66
C GLY A 150 -7.03 -2.20 -11.91
N GLU A 151 -8.04 -2.68 -12.62
CA GLU A 151 -8.97 -3.73 -12.18
C GLU A 151 -9.13 -4.75 -13.31
N ASN A 152 -9.17 -6.03 -12.94
CA ASN A 152 -9.51 -7.11 -13.84
C ASN A 152 -10.24 -8.21 -13.08
N GLU A 153 -11.42 -8.64 -13.58
CA GLU A 153 -12.24 -9.69 -12.99
C GLU A 153 -12.56 -9.48 -11.49
N GLY A 154 -12.75 -8.22 -11.06
CA GLY A 154 -13.03 -7.85 -9.68
C GLY A 154 -11.78 -7.79 -8.79
N MET A 155 -10.60 -8.08 -9.30
CA MET A 155 -9.33 -7.90 -8.62
C MET A 155 -8.76 -6.51 -8.88
N TYR A 156 -8.56 -5.73 -7.85
CA TYR A 156 -7.87 -4.44 -7.91
C TYR A 156 -6.38 -4.64 -7.71
N GLY A 157 -5.59 -4.07 -8.62
CA GLY A 157 -4.12 -4.09 -8.57
C GLY A 157 -3.57 -2.75 -8.13
N PHE A 158 -2.59 -2.78 -7.24
CA PHE A 158 -1.93 -1.60 -6.69
C PHE A 158 -0.42 -1.75 -6.76
N LEU A 159 0.29 -0.62 -6.91
CA LEU A 159 1.75 -0.57 -6.80
C LEU A 159 2.16 0.42 -5.71
N ASN A 160 3.19 0.07 -4.94
CA ASN A 160 3.82 1.08 -4.11
C ASN A 160 4.52 2.14 -5.01
N LYS A 161 4.78 3.30 -4.45
CA LYS A 161 5.36 4.45 -5.17
C LYS A 161 6.71 4.11 -5.82
N GLU A 162 7.53 3.33 -5.16
CA GLU A 162 8.83 2.86 -5.63
C GLU A 162 8.73 1.79 -6.71
N ARG A 163 7.52 1.29 -6.99
CA ARG A 163 7.25 0.21 -7.94
C ARG A 163 8.08 -1.05 -7.69
N THR A 164 8.18 -1.45 -6.43
CA THR A 164 8.87 -2.66 -5.98
C THR A 164 7.92 -3.70 -5.39
N VAL A 165 6.71 -3.27 -5.02
CA VAL A 165 5.67 -4.12 -4.43
C VAL A 165 4.38 -3.97 -5.22
N PHE A 166 3.83 -5.09 -5.64
CA PHE A 166 2.47 -5.19 -6.18
C PHE A 166 1.54 -5.74 -5.11
N ALA A 167 0.36 -5.14 -4.94
CA ALA A 167 -0.69 -5.62 -4.07
C ALA A 167 -1.94 -5.94 -4.88
N GLY A 168 -2.58 -7.08 -4.62
CA GLY A 168 -3.84 -7.48 -5.22
C GLY A 168 -4.91 -7.68 -4.16
N PHE A 169 -6.07 -7.09 -4.39
CA PHE A 169 -7.23 -7.16 -3.51
C PHE A 169 -8.52 -7.38 -4.30
N ASN A 170 -9.30 -8.38 -3.92
CA ASN A 170 -10.63 -8.63 -4.47
C ASN A 170 -11.69 -8.49 -3.37
N PRO A 171 -12.50 -7.42 -3.38
CA PRO A 171 -13.53 -7.19 -2.37
C PRO A 171 -14.70 -8.20 -2.44
N SER A 172 -14.87 -8.88 -3.57
CA SER A 172 -15.92 -9.90 -3.75
C SER A 172 -15.46 -11.30 -3.34
N ASN A 173 -14.15 -11.52 -3.21
CA ASN A 173 -13.60 -12.82 -2.81
C ASN A 173 -13.40 -12.84 -1.29
N THR A 174 -14.51 -13.02 -0.57
CA THR A 174 -14.52 -13.23 0.87
C THR A 174 -14.75 -14.70 1.16
N SER A 175 -13.67 -15.45 1.40
CA SER A 175 -13.84 -16.80 1.95
C SER A 175 -14.10 -16.71 3.44
N ASP A 176 -15.22 -17.27 3.89
CA ASP A 176 -15.62 -17.29 5.31
C ASP A 176 -15.65 -15.91 6.01
N GLY A 177 -15.94 -14.82 5.25
CA GLY A 177 -16.00 -13.47 5.79
C GLY A 177 -14.62 -12.87 6.11
N VAL A 178 -13.57 -13.31 5.43
CA VAL A 178 -12.21 -12.79 5.55
C VAL A 178 -11.79 -12.12 4.24
N TYR A 179 -11.27 -10.90 4.32
CA TYR A 179 -10.56 -10.26 3.23
C TYR A 179 -9.11 -10.72 3.20
N ILE A 180 -8.59 -10.90 1.99
CA ILE A 180 -7.19 -11.23 1.73
C ILE A 180 -6.63 -10.21 0.75
N THR A 181 -5.51 -9.60 1.12
CA THR A 181 -4.66 -8.85 0.19
C THR A 181 -3.33 -9.53 0.09
N ALA A 182 -2.92 -9.88 -1.11
CA ALA A 182 -1.62 -10.47 -1.38
C ALA A 182 -0.64 -9.39 -1.88
N PHE A 183 0.54 -9.34 -1.29
CA PHE A 183 1.64 -8.48 -1.70
C PHE A 183 2.76 -9.34 -2.27
N MET A 184 3.31 -8.94 -3.41
CA MET A 184 4.34 -9.68 -4.13
C MET A 184 5.42 -8.71 -4.65
N PRO A 185 6.65 -9.18 -4.90
CA PRO A 185 7.67 -8.34 -5.51
C PRO A 185 7.24 -7.93 -6.92
N TYR A 186 7.52 -6.67 -7.27
CA TYR A 186 7.33 -6.15 -8.63
C TYR A 186 8.69 -5.88 -9.27
N GLU A 187 8.99 -6.57 -10.36
CA GLU A 187 10.31 -6.48 -11.02
C GLU A 187 10.33 -5.51 -12.23
N GLY A 188 9.25 -4.77 -12.46
CA GLY A 188 9.22 -3.67 -13.44
C GLY A 188 9.39 -4.07 -14.91
N SER A 189 9.36 -5.36 -15.25
CA SER A 189 9.56 -5.82 -16.63
C SER A 189 8.25 -5.79 -17.44
N ALA A 190 8.35 -5.68 -18.77
CA ALA A 190 7.22 -5.74 -19.70
C ALA A 190 6.42 -7.08 -19.65
N ARG A 191 6.89 -8.06 -18.89
CA ARG A 191 6.19 -9.32 -18.60
C ARG A 191 5.24 -9.24 -17.40
N SER A 192 5.33 -8.20 -16.60
CA SER A 192 4.46 -7.97 -15.44
C SER A 192 3.23 -7.14 -15.83
N SER A 193 2.41 -7.69 -16.72
CA SER A 193 1.08 -7.13 -16.97
C SER A 193 0.15 -7.41 -15.78
N LEU A 194 -0.83 -6.55 -15.54
CA LEU A 194 -1.85 -6.76 -14.50
C LEU A 194 -2.46 -8.19 -14.52
N PRO A 195 -2.79 -8.79 -15.69
CA PRO A 195 -3.25 -10.18 -15.75
C PRO A 195 -2.28 -11.20 -15.15
N ASN A 196 -0.98 -11.09 -15.41
CA ASN A 196 0.02 -12.01 -14.88
C ASN A 196 0.16 -11.90 -13.35
N PHE A 197 0.05 -10.69 -12.79
CA PHE A 197 0.02 -10.50 -11.34
C PHE A 197 -1.25 -11.07 -10.71
N ILE A 198 -2.40 -10.90 -11.35
CA ILE A 198 -3.67 -11.47 -10.89
C ILE A 198 -3.59 -13.00 -10.86
N GLU A 199 -3.03 -13.62 -11.88
CA GLU A 199 -2.80 -15.07 -11.90
C GLU A 199 -1.88 -15.50 -10.75
N SER A 200 -0.79 -14.79 -10.52
CA SER A 200 0.12 -15.04 -9.40
C SER A 200 -0.58 -14.90 -8.05
N ILE A 201 -1.37 -13.84 -7.84
CA ILE A 201 -2.14 -13.66 -6.60
C ILE A 201 -3.17 -14.76 -6.42
N ASN A 202 -3.88 -15.15 -7.47
CA ASN A 202 -4.84 -16.25 -7.42
C ASN A 202 -4.18 -17.58 -7.06
N SER A 203 -2.91 -17.77 -7.41
CA SER A 203 -2.14 -18.95 -7.01
C SER A 203 -1.70 -18.95 -5.55
N VAL A 204 -1.51 -17.77 -4.96
CA VAL A 204 -1.07 -17.57 -3.56
C VAL A 204 -2.25 -17.55 -2.58
N ASN A 205 -3.39 -16.96 -2.95
CA ASN A 205 -4.57 -16.86 -2.09
C ASN A 205 -5.02 -18.21 -1.46
N PRO A 206 -5.06 -19.34 -2.18
CA PRO A 206 -5.38 -20.64 -1.58
C PRO A 206 -4.39 -21.11 -0.52
N ARG A 207 -3.12 -20.68 -0.60
CA ARG A 207 -2.11 -20.98 0.43
C ARG A 207 -2.45 -20.24 1.73
N PHE A 208 -2.77 -18.94 1.64
CA PHE A 208 -3.20 -18.15 2.79
C PHE A 208 -4.46 -18.71 3.45
N LEU A 209 -5.45 -19.14 2.66
CA LEU A 209 -6.68 -19.76 3.17
C LEU A 209 -6.40 -21.04 3.95
N ARG A 210 -5.48 -21.90 3.49
CA ARG A 210 -5.09 -23.12 4.20
C ARG A 210 -4.50 -22.80 5.59
N HIS A 211 -3.75 -21.72 5.73
CA HIS A 211 -3.23 -21.31 7.03
C HIS A 211 -4.34 -20.84 7.98
N LEU A 212 -5.35 -20.13 7.46
CA LEU A 212 -6.53 -19.74 8.27
C LEU A 212 -7.30 -20.95 8.80
N GLU A 213 -7.45 -22.00 7.99
CA GLU A 213 -8.14 -23.24 8.40
C GLU A 213 -7.41 -23.92 9.56
N LYS A 214 -6.08 -24.00 9.50
CA LYS A 214 -5.26 -24.56 10.57
C LYS A 214 -5.34 -23.76 11.88
N LEU A 215 -5.52 -22.46 11.81
CA LEU A 215 -5.59 -21.56 12.97
C LEU A 215 -6.95 -21.55 13.67
N ASN A 216 -7.97 -22.28 13.17
CA ASN A 216 -9.34 -22.23 13.68
C ASN A 216 -9.88 -20.78 13.82
N LEU A 217 -9.46 -19.88 12.95
CA LEU A 217 -9.94 -18.49 12.89
C LEU A 217 -11.25 -18.34 12.09
N LYS A 218 -11.96 -19.47 11.91
CA LYS A 218 -13.30 -19.54 11.30
C LYS A 218 -14.39 -19.03 12.22
#